data_a4420625a066424c7180322860edace6
#
_entry.id   a4420625a066424c7180322860edace6
#
_cell.length_a   1.000
_cell.length_b   1.000
_cell.length_c   1.000
_cell.angle_alpha   90.00
_cell.angle_beta   90.00
_cell.angle_gamma   90.00
#
_symmetry.space_group_name_H-M   'P 1'
#
loop_
_entity.id
_entity.type
_entity.pdbx_description
1 polymer ?
#
loop_
_entity_poly.entity_id
_entity_poly.type
_entity_poly.pdbx_seq_one_letter_code
_entity_poly.pdbx_strand_id
1 'polypeptide(L)'
;GHRSPDGPPVSYQPQEAEEVNVLKLKPTQKSKKGRELNAKFFDDDEREAFFKSDADQWQKHMEHKAVHVVPPDLAARVPKHLILPIASRFVRTDKGEKGVLKAASRLVVPGHLQDGSPQEEGGERTDAPTVPQLGLHLLMTIAASFHWILRMFDVSAAFLRGDAMDAEVYFRPPREGLPGVPEGSLIKAIKGVFGLRVAPRLWYKKAKAVLEDAGWTQLASLPGVFVLRIGNILKGILVLHVDDALHAGKGDEYEKAMDQILKTFDIKGDKRKEGNFSFLGRQVAQQPDGTVFVTRQTYLEDVKPIFITRTRRSTSDATVTGAEETELMS
;
A
#
# COMPACT_ATOMS: atom_id res chain seq x y z
N GLY A 1 47.14 -27.60 9.52
CA GLY A 1 47.58 -26.21 9.65
C GLY A 1 46.38 -25.28 9.55
N HIS A 2 45.87 -24.84 10.73
CA HIS A 2 44.83 -23.77 10.78
C HIS A 2 45.53 -22.41 10.54
N ARG A 3 44.99 -21.61 9.63
CA ARG A 3 45.30 -20.17 9.55
C ARG A 3 44.12 -19.40 10.10
N SER A 4 44.38 -18.60 11.15
CA SER A 4 43.51 -17.57 11.70
C SER A 4 43.43 -16.37 10.74
N PRO A 5 42.29 -15.70 10.64
CA PRO A 5 42.19 -14.44 9.93
C PRO A 5 42.29 -13.28 10.95
N ASP A 6 43.48 -12.82 11.26
CA ASP A 6 43.71 -11.58 11.99
C ASP A 6 43.99 -10.45 11.00
N GLY A 7 42.99 -9.68 10.68
CA GLY A 7 43.16 -8.35 10.09
C GLY A 7 43.11 -7.30 11.21
N PRO A 8 43.88 -6.18 11.09
CA PRO A 8 43.91 -5.15 12.13
C PRO A 8 42.54 -4.45 12.26
N PRO A 9 42.15 -4.02 13.46
CA PRO A 9 40.89 -3.36 13.70
C PRO A 9 40.87 -1.99 12.98
N VAL A 10 39.83 -1.76 12.22
CA VAL A 10 39.56 -0.47 11.57
C VAL A 10 39.21 0.53 12.69
N SER A 11 40.10 1.46 12.97
CA SER A 11 39.85 2.56 13.90
C SER A 11 38.96 3.59 13.24
N TYR A 12 37.71 3.70 13.70
CA TYR A 12 36.82 4.77 13.33
C TYR A 12 37.22 6.06 14.06
N GLN A 13 37.72 7.05 13.34
CA GLN A 13 37.88 8.41 13.87
C GLN A 13 36.63 9.21 13.54
N PRO A 14 35.92 9.80 14.54
CA PRO A 14 34.82 10.71 14.27
C PRO A 14 35.38 11.99 13.65
N GLN A 15 34.91 12.34 12.46
CA GLN A 15 35.12 13.68 11.90
C GLN A 15 34.36 14.68 12.78
N GLU A 16 35.08 15.73 13.20
CA GLU A 16 34.48 16.88 13.89
C GLU A 16 33.42 17.51 12.97
N ALA A 17 32.19 17.67 13.51
CA ALA A 17 31.10 18.30 12.80
C ALA A 17 31.38 19.82 12.73
N GLU A 18 31.60 20.33 11.53
CA GLU A 18 31.53 21.77 11.27
C GLU A 18 30.15 22.29 11.67
N GLU A 19 30.10 23.31 12.54
CA GLU A 19 28.88 24.05 12.84
C GLU A 19 28.37 24.77 11.59
N VAL A 20 27.44 24.13 10.90
CA VAL A 20 26.66 24.79 9.85
C VAL A 20 25.61 25.66 10.51
N ASN A 21 25.72 26.98 10.36
CA ASN A 21 24.71 27.95 10.75
C ASN A 21 23.38 27.61 10.06
N VAL A 22 22.52 26.86 10.77
CA VAL A 22 21.17 26.54 10.30
C VAL A 22 20.32 27.80 10.49
N LEU A 23 20.12 28.54 9.40
CA LEU A 23 19.00 29.48 9.29
C LEU A 23 17.75 28.75 9.81
N LYS A 24 17.11 29.34 10.85
CA LYS A 24 15.81 28.85 11.37
C LYS A 24 14.77 28.96 10.26
N LEU A 25 14.73 27.96 9.41
CA LEU A 25 13.57 27.71 8.56
C LEU A 25 12.37 27.44 9.49
N LYS A 26 11.26 28.16 9.26
CA LYS A 26 9.98 27.82 9.89
C LYS A 26 9.79 26.31 9.82
N PRO A 27 9.17 25.67 10.83
CA PRO A 27 8.95 24.24 10.80
C PRO A 27 7.96 23.91 9.67
N THR A 28 8.45 23.84 8.44
CA THR A 28 7.79 23.08 7.39
C THR A 28 7.74 21.66 7.93
N GLN A 29 6.55 21.09 8.00
CA GLN A 29 6.41 19.67 8.30
C GLN A 29 7.26 18.93 7.26
N LYS A 30 8.49 18.54 7.65
CA LYS A 30 9.28 17.63 6.82
C LYS A 30 8.42 16.38 6.66
N SER A 31 7.81 16.24 5.49
CA SER A 31 6.93 15.13 5.22
C SER A 31 7.77 13.86 5.29
N LYS A 32 7.54 13.03 6.30
CA LYS A 32 8.02 11.66 6.26
C LYS A 32 7.28 11.02 5.08
N LYS A 33 8.00 10.46 4.13
CA LYS A 33 7.44 9.80 2.93
C LYS A 33 6.25 8.93 3.34
N GLY A 34 5.09 9.20 2.76
CA GLY A 34 3.85 8.45 3.03
C GLY A 34 3.02 8.86 4.25
N ARG A 35 3.46 9.85 5.05
CA ARG A 35 2.63 10.37 6.15
C ARG A 35 1.53 11.31 5.61
N GLU A 36 0.34 11.24 6.21
CA GLU A 36 -0.75 12.17 5.90
C GLU A 36 -0.33 13.61 6.21
N LEU A 37 -0.53 14.50 5.23
CA LEU A 37 -0.23 15.91 5.33
C LEU A 37 -1.47 16.69 5.74
N ASN A 38 -1.27 17.73 6.56
CA ASN A 38 -2.35 18.61 6.97
C ASN A 38 -2.45 19.81 6.02
N ALA A 39 -3.54 19.90 5.26
CA ALA A 39 -3.79 20.93 4.27
C ALA A 39 -3.79 22.38 4.83
N LYS A 40 -3.93 22.56 6.15
CA LYS A 40 -3.83 23.89 6.80
C LYS A 40 -2.46 24.54 6.64
N PHE A 41 -1.42 23.73 6.41
CA PHE A 41 -0.04 24.19 6.32
C PHE A 41 0.49 24.22 4.88
N PHE A 42 -0.36 23.94 3.91
CA PHE A 42 0.03 23.98 2.50
C PHE A 42 0.32 25.39 2.03
N ASP A 43 1.41 25.57 1.32
CA ASP A 43 1.65 26.74 0.48
C ASP A 43 0.77 26.71 -0.78
N ASP A 44 0.90 27.72 -1.63
CA ASP A 44 0.02 27.84 -2.81
C ASP A 44 0.33 26.77 -3.86
N ASP A 45 1.60 26.41 -4.06
CA ASP A 45 2.02 25.36 -4.99
C ASP A 45 1.53 23.98 -4.52
N GLU A 46 1.68 23.69 -3.23
CA GLU A 46 1.15 22.48 -2.61
C GLU A 46 -0.38 22.38 -2.72
N ARG A 47 -1.09 23.50 -2.51
CA ARG A 47 -2.55 23.54 -2.66
C ARG A 47 -2.98 23.23 -4.06
N GLU A 48 -2.35 23.83 -5.07
CA GLU A 48 -2.66 23.58 -6.48
C GLU A 48 -2.39 22.10 -6.84
N ALA A 49 -1.22 21.57 -6.44
CA ALA A 49 -0.84 20.19 -6.71
C ALA A 49 -1.81 19.19 -6.08
N PHE A 50 -2.23 19.42 -4.81
CA PHE A 50 -3.19 18.55 -4.16
C PHE A 50 -4.61 18.74 -4.66
N PHE A 51 -5.03 19.93 -5.05
CA PHE A 51 -6.34 20.14 -5.67
C PHE A 51 -6.47 19.36 -6.98
N LYS A 52 -5.43 19.36 -7.80
CA LYS A 52 -5.38 18.53 -9.01
C LYS A 52 -5.42 17.04 -8.66
N SER A 53 -4.63 16.61 -7.67
CA SER A 53 -4.61 15.21 -7.24
C SER A 53 -5.96 14.73 -6.67
N ASP A 54 -6.68 15.59 -5.96
CA ASP A 54 -8.03 15.32 -5.43
C ASP A 54 -9.03 15.15 -6.58
N ALA A 55 -8.98 16.03 -7.57
CA ALA A 55 -9.84 15.97 -8.76
C ALA A 55 -9.55 14.69 -9.58
N ASP A 56 -8.27 14.35 -9.81
CA ASP A 56 -7.87 13.12 -10.48
C ASP A 56 -8.35 11.87 -9.71
N GLN A 57 -8.30 11.93 -8.39
CA GLN A 57 -8.79 10.83 -7.56
C GLN A 57 -10.31 10.68 -7.67
N TRP A 58 -11.07 11.78 -7.65
CA TRP A 58 -12.51 11.75 -7.86
C TRP A 58 -12.88 11.24 -9.26
N GLN A 59 -12.19 11.70 -10.29
CA GLN A 59 -12.38 11.25 -11.66
C GLN A 59 -12.24 9.72 -11.79
N LYS A 60 -11.26 9.11 -11.13
CA LYS A 60 -11.10 7.63 -11.08
C LYS A 60 -12.31 6.93 -10.50
N HIS A 61 -12.95 7.49 -9.45
CA HIS A 61 -14.17 6.90 -8.89
C HIS A 61 -15.31 6.87 -9.92
N MET A 62 -15.44 7.94 -10.71
CA MET A 62 -16.44 8.05 -11.79
C MET A 62 -16.12 7.11 -12.97
N GLU A 63 -14.88 7.08 -13.44
CA GLU A 63 -14.43 6.23 -14.56
C GLU A 63 -14.63 4.74 -14.26
N HIS A 64 -14.31 4.31 -13.04
CA HIS A 64 -14.53 2.93 -12.60
C HIS A 64 -15.99 2.63 -12.27
N LYS A 65 -16.90 3.62 -12.36
CA LYS A 65 -18.31 3.50 -11.95
C LYS A 65 -18.44 2.95 -10.53
N ALA A 66 -17.52 3.37 -9.65
CA ALA A 66 -17.46 2.90 -8.28
C ALA A 66 -18.42 3.66 -7.37
N VAL A 67 -18.94 4.79 -7.83
CA VAL A 67 -19.86 5.66 -7.11
C VAL A 67 -20.95 6.20 -8.03
N HIS A 68 -22.05 6.65 -7.42
CA HIS A 68 -23.14 7.36 -8.08
C HIS A 68 -23.49 8.62 -7.28
N VAL A 69 -23.58 9.76 -7.94
CA VAL A 69 -24.00 11.03 -7.30
C VAL A 69 -25.52 11.06 -7.18
N VAL A 70 -26.01 11.19 -5.96
CA VAL A 70 -27.44 11.32 -5.65
C VAL A 70 -27.74 12.80 -5.43
N PRO A 71 -28.54 13.45 -6.27
CA PRO A 71 -28.83 14.87 -6.18
C PRO A 71 -29.60 15.21 -4.89
N PRO A 72 -29.61 16.48 -4.45
CA PRO A 72 -30.12 16.88 -3.13
C PRO A 72 -31.59 16.51 -2.88
N ASP A 73 -32.45 16.58 -3.88
CA ASP A 73 -33.88 16.24 -3.81
C ASP A 73 -34.10 14.75 -3.51
N LEU A 74 -33.27 13.87 -4.08
CA LEU A 74 -33.29 12.43 -3.81
C LEU A 74 -32.50 12.09 -2.55
N ALA A 75 -31.41 12.79 -2.26
CA ALA A 75 -30.60 12.61 -1.09
C ALA A 75 -31.41 12.78 0.23
N ALA A 76 -32.36 13.72 0.22
CA ALA A 76 -33.26 13.96 1.35
C ALA A 76 -34.18 12.76 1.68
N ARG A 77 -34.35 11.83 0.74
CA ARG A 77 -35.20 10.63 0.89
C ARG A 77 -34.42 9.39 1.31
N VAL A 78 -33.09 9.47 1.31
CA VAL A 78 -32.24 8.33 1.70
C VAL A 78 -32.36 8.07 3.21
N PRO A 79 -32.65 6.84 3.63
CA PRO A 79 -32.74 6.48 5.05
C PRO A 79 -31.44 6.78 5.79
N LYS A 80 -31.53 7.42 6.96
CA LYS A 80 -30.34 7.88 7.72
C LYS A 80 -29.38 6.76 8.09
N HIS A 81 -29.87 5.55 8.36
CA HIS A 81 -29.05 4.40 8.73
C HIS A 81 -28.18 3.89 7.58
N LEU A 82 -28.50 4.24 6.32
CA LEU A 82 -27.69 3.93 5.15
C LEU A 82 -26.60 4.98 4.87
N ILE A 83 -26.64 6.12 5.58
CA ILE A 83 -25.71 7.23 5.36
C ILE A 83 -24.63 7.19 6.45
N LEU A 84 -23.36 7.09 6.02
CA LEU A 84 -22.24 7.14 6.97
C LEU A 84 -22.29 8.44 7.80
N PRO A 85 -22.10 8.36 9.14
CA PRO A 85 -22.37 9.49 10.04
C PRO A 85 -21.41 10.67 9.82
N ILE A 86 -20.19 10.42 9.37
CA ILE A 86 -19.17 11.42 9.10
C ILE A 86 -18.94 11.56 7.59
N ALA A 87 -18.66 12.76 7.10
CA ALA A 87 -18.33 13.00 5.71
C ALA A 87 -17.03 12.30 5.30
N SER A 88 -16.91 11.99 4.02
CA SER A 88 -15.64 11.55 3.44
C SER A 88 -14.58 12.65 3.55
N ARG A 89 -13.31 12.28 3.36
CA ARG A 89 -12.20 13.22 3.36
C ARG A 89 -11.12 12.78 2.40
N PHE A 90 -10.29 13.70 1.99
CA PHE A 90 -9.05 13.35 1.30
C PHE A 90 -7.93 13.07 2.30
N VAL A 91 -7.24 11.96 2.11
CA VAL A 91 -5.95 11.66 2.72
C VAL A 91 -4.89 12.04 1.69
N ARG A 92 -4.09 13.05 2.02
CA ARG A 92 -3.09 13.64 1.14
C ARG A 92 -1.70 13.27 1.61
N THR A 93 -0.88 12.74 0.72
CA THR A 93 0.49 12.30 1.01
C THR A 93 1.44 12.78 -0.06
N ASP A 94 2.68 13.07 0.33
CA ASP A 94 3.75 13.30 -0.63
C ASP A 94 4.45 11.97 -0.94
N LYS A 95 4.44 11.56 -2.21
CA LYS A 95 5.15 10.39 -2.73
C LYS A 95 6.42 10.77 -3.48
N GLY A 96 6.82 12.01 -3.41
CA GLY A 96 8.01 12.53 -4.07
C GLY A 96 9.31 12.03 -3.46
N GLU A 97 10.39 12.25 -4.18
CA GLU A 97 11.75 11.91 -3.78
C GLU A 97 12.65 13.13 -3.89
N LYS A 98 13.68 13.21 -3.03
CA LYS A 98 14.71 14.25 -3.07
C LYS A 98 14.17 15.71 -3.05
N GLY A 99 13.07 15.94 -2.32
CA GLY A 99 12.50 17.28 -2.18
C GLY A 99 11.62 17.73 -3.34
N VAL A 100 11.32 16.86 -4.30
CA VAL A 100 10.35 17.13 -5.36
C VAL A 100 8.98 16.64 -4.91
N LEU A 101 7.99 17.54 -4.77
CA LEU A 101 6.63 17.20 -4.40
C LEU A 101 5.98 16.30 -5.46
N LYS A 102 5.44 15.17 -5.02
CA LYS A 102 4.55 14.32 -5.81
C LYS A 102 3.24 14.13 -5.05
N ALA A 103 2.31 15.05 -5.21
CA ALA A 103 1.03 15.01 -4.55
C ALA A 103 0.27 13.73 -4.88
N ALA A 104 -0.23 13.06 -3.86
CA ALA A 104 -1.07 11.87 -3.99
C ALA A 104 -2.22 11.92 -2.99
N SER A 105 -3.45 11.88 -3.50
CA SER A 105 -4.67 11.94 -2.72
C SER A 105 -5.42 10.61 -2.76
N ARG A 106 -6.14 10.30 -1.68
CA ARG A 106 -7.13 9.22 -1.63
C ARG A 106 -8.41 9.76 -1.01
N LEU A 107 -9.54 9.59 -1.70
CA LEU A 107 -10.85 9.85 -1.11
C LEU A 107 -11.18 8.67 -0.19
N VAL A 108 -11.35 8.95 1.11
CA VAL A 108 -11.56 7.93 2.15
C VAL A 108 -12.89 8.18 2.83
N VAL A 109 -13.68 7.12 2.99
CA VAL A 109 -14.94 7.13 3.72
C VAL A 109 -14.79 6.49 5.10
N PRO A 110 -15.55 6.93 6.12
CA PRO A 110 -15.46 6.40 7.48
C PRO A 110 -16.22 5.07 7.64
N GLY A 111 -15.87 4.05 6.86
CA GLY A 111 -16.55 2.76 6.85
C GLY A 111 -16.48 1.98 8.16
N HIS A 112 -15.58 2.35 9.09
CA HIS A 112 -15.55 1.80 10.44
C HIS A 112 -16.78 2.20 11.29
N LEU A 113 -17.51 3.24 10.86
CA LEU A 113 -18.74 3.72 11.47
C LEU A 113 -20.01 3.20 10.75
N GLN A 114 -19.85 2.30 9.79
CA GLN A 114 -20.99 1.63 9.16
C GLN A 114 -21.70 0.75 10.18
N ASP A 115 -23.02 0.94 10.32
CA ASP A 115 -23.85 0.10 11.18
C ASP A 115 -23.85 -1.35 10.67
N GLY A 116 -23.88 -2.28 11.61
CA GLY A 116 -23.74 -3.72 11.33
C GLY A 116 -22.31 -4.19 11.55
N SER A 117 -22.09 -4.92 12.65
CA SER A 117 -20.83 -5.59 12.91
C SER A 117 -20.69 -6.81 11.98
N PRO A 118 -19.54 -7.04 11.32
CA PRO A 118 -19.28 -8.29 10.61
C PRO A 118 -19.31 -9.52 11.50
N GLN A 119 -19.39 -9.33 12.82
CA GLN A 119 -19.41 -10.36 13.85
C GLN A 119 -20.84 -10.78 14.25
N GLU A 120 -21.89 -10.11 13.77
CA GLU A 120 -23.25 -10.62 13.92
C GLU A 120 -23.41 -11.85 13.02
N GLU A 121 -23.96 -12.92 13.57
CA GLU A 121 -24.17 -14.20 12.88
C GLU A 121 -24.87 -13.96 11.54
N GLY A 122 -24.15 -14.22 10.43
CA GLY A 122 -24.63 -14.01 9.06
C GLY A 122 -24.10 -12.76 8.36
N GLY A 123 -23.27 -11.94 9.00
CA GLY A 123 -22.65 -10.75 8.39
C GLY A 123 -21.67 -11.11 7.24
N GLU A 124 -21.62 -10.27 6.22
CA GLU A 124 -20.71 -10.47 5.10
C GLU A 124 -19.25 -10.38 5.59
N ARG A 125 -18.44 -11.39 5.25
CA ARG A 125 -16.98 -11.39 5.55
C ARG A 125 -16.31 -10.21 4.90
N THR A 126 -15.55 -9.45 5.67
CA THR A 126 -14.81 -8.28 5.20
C THR A 126 -13.31 -8.52 5.07
N ASP A 127 -12.82 -9.64 5.60
CA ASP A 127 -11.41 -10.02 5.56
C ASP A 127 -10.95 -10.33 4.12
N ALA A 128 -9.80 -9.81 3.76
CA ALA A 128 -9.10 -10.16 2.54
C ALA A 128 -7.78 -10.85 2.90
N PRO A 129 -7.50 -12.03 2.33
CA PRO A 129 -6.22 -12.68 2.55
C PRO A 129 -5.08 -11.78 2.08
N THR A 130 -4.04 -11.67 2.91
CA THR A 130 -2.76 -11.09 2.53
C THR A 130 -1.72 -12.20 2.45
N VAL A 131 -0.69 -12.02 1.61
CA VAL A 131 0.34 -13.03 1.48
C VAL A 131 1.06 -13.24 2.82
N PRO A 132 1.12 -14.48 3.35
CA PRO A 132 1.91 -14.78 4.52
C PRO A 132 3.41 -14.75 4.18
N GLN A 133 4.25 -14.48 5.17
CA GLN A 133 5.70 -14.42 4.97
C GLN A 133 6.26 -15.71 4.36
N LEU A 134 5.71 -16.86 4.74
CA LEU A 134 6.07 -18.16 4.16
C LEU A 134 5.81 -18.20 2.63
N GLY A 135 4.68 -17.64 2.18
CA GLY A 135 4.35 -17.58 0.74
C GLY A 135 5.34 -16.73 -0.03
N LEU A 136 5.77 -15.61 0.55
CA LEU A 136 6.79 -14.75 -0.05
C LEU A 136 8.15 -15.46 -0.14
N HIS A 137 8.58 -16.13 0.94
CA HIS A 137 9.82 -16.89 0.92
C HIS A 137 9.77 -18.06 -0.07
N LEU A 138 8.63 -18.77 -0.15
CA LEU A 138 8.42 -19.86 -1.12
C LEU A 138 8.61 -19.36 -2.55
N LEU A 139 7.98 -18.23 -2.91
CA LEU A 139 8.13 -17.63 -4.23
C LEU A 139 9.59 -17.29 -4.54
N MET A 140 10.27 -16.60 -3.62
CA MET A 140 11.67 -16.22 -3.81
C MET A 140 12.60 -17.44 -3.95
N THR A 141 12.39 -18.48 -3.14
CA THR A 141 13.16 -19.72 -3.20
C THR A 141 12.95 -20.45 -4.52
N ILE A 142 11.70 -20.56 -4.97
CA ILE A 142 11.38 -21.19 -6.26
C ILE A 142 12.02 -20.37 -7.41
N ALA A 143 11.87 -19.04 -7.39
CA ALA A 143 12.44 -18.19 -8.42
C ALA A 143 13.97 -18.34 -8.51
N ALA A 144 14.66 -18.34 -7.36
CA ALA A 144 16.11 -18.55 -7.31
C ALA A 144 16.50 -19.95 -7.82
N SER A 145 15.82 -21.00 -7.36
CA SER A 145 16.13 -22.40 -7.69
C SER A 145 15.92 -22.73 -9.18
N PHE A 146 14.92 -22.11 -9.81
CA PHE A 146 14.61 -22.31 -11.24
C PHE A 146 15.23 -21.24 -12.15
N HIS A 147 15.97 -20.29 -11.60
CA HIS A 147 16.50 -19.12 -12.31
C HIS A 147 15.40 -18.35 -13.06
N TRP A 148 14.22 -18.23 -12.43
CA TRP A 148 13.13 -17.43 -12.94
C TRP A 148 13.31 -15.97 -12.51
N ILE A 149 13.05 -15.04 -13.42
CA ILE A 149 13.13 -13.62 -13.13
C ILE A 149 11.96 -13.24 -12.23
N LEU A 150 12.29 -12.59 -11.11
CA LEU A 150 11.31 -11.98 -10.22
C LEU A 150 10.75 -10.73 -10.88
N ARG A 151 9.43 -10.66 -10.97
CA ARG A 151 8.69 -9.53 -11.54
C ARG A 151 7.59 -9.10 -10.58
N MET A 152 7.27 -7.82 -10.58
CA MET A 152 6.14 -7.29 -9.84
C MET A 152 5.28 -6.39 -10.71
N PHE A 153 4.01 -6.27 -10.31
CA PHE A 153 3.11 -5.24 -10.83
C PHE A 153 2.23 -4.68 -9.69
N ASP A 154 1.78 -3.42 -9.88
CA ASP A 154 0.86 -2.72 -9.00
C ASP A 154 -0.44 -2.44 -9.75
N VAL A 155 -1.58 -2.74 -9.12
CA VAL A 155 -2.92 -2.48 -9.69
C VAL A 155 -3.43 -1.14 -9.19
N SER A 156 -3.38 -0.16 -10.07
CA SER A 156 -3.88 1.18 -9.73
C SER A 156 -5.38 1.16 -9.43
N ALA A 157 -5.78 1.86 -8.35
CA ALA A 157 -7.17 1.97 -7.92
C ALA A 157 -7.87 0.61 -7.69
N ALA A 158 -7.15 -0.37 -7.14
CA ALA A 158 -7.58 -1.75 -6.96
C ALA A 158 -8.99 -1.89 -6.37
N PHE A 159 -9.31 -1.18 -5.29
CA PHE A 159 -10.62 -1.28 -4.65
C PHE A 159 -11.76 -0.84 -5.57
N LEU A 160 -11.54 0.18 -6.42
CA LEU A 160 -12.53 0.66 -7.37
C LEU A 160 -12.79 -0.31 -8.53
N ARG A 161 -11.92 -1.31 -8.70
CA ARG A 161 -12.02 -2.37 -9.71
C ARG A 161 -12.74 -3.63 -9.21
N GLY A 162 -13.04 -3.69 -7.90
CA GLY A 162 -13.85 -4.76 -7.32
C GLY A 162 -15.22 -4.87 -7.96
N ASP A 163 -15.93 -5.97 -7.67
CA ASP A 163 -17.31 -6.14 -8.08
C ASP A 163 -18.26 -5.21 -7.29
N ALA A 164 -19.50 -5.06 -7.76
CA ALA A 164 -20.49 -4.25 -7.07
C ALA A 164 -20.80 -4.83 -5.67
N MET A 165 -21.14 -3.94 -4.75
CA MET A 165 -21.60 -4.31 -3.41
C MET A 165 -23.08 -4.66 -3.44
N ASP A 166 -23.50 -5.62 -2.61
CA ASP A 166 -24.91 -5.91 -2.36
C ASP A 166 -25.52 -4.91 -1.36
N ALA A 167 -24.70 -4.40 -0.43
CA ALA A 167 -25.13 -3.44 0.57
C ALA A 167 -25.28 -2.02 0.03
N GLU A 168 -26.35 -1.34 0.43
CA GLU A 168 -26.53 0.08 0.13
C GLU A 168 -25.79 0.94 1.15
N VAL A 169 -24.80 1.72 0.68
CA VAL A 169 -24.03 2.63 1.52
C VAL A 169 -23.96 4.00 0.84
N TYR A 170 -24.27 5.02 1.60
CA TYR A 170 -24.20 6.40 1.16
C TYR A 170 -23.24 7.19 2.06
N PHE A 171 -22.56 8.16 1.49
CA PHE A 171 -21.67 9.05 2.23
C PHE A 171 -21.76 10.48 1.71
N ARG A 172 -21.38 11.43 2.59
CA ARG A 172 -21.34 12.84 2.22
C ARG A 172 -20.01 13.15 1.54
N PRO A 173 -20.01 14.07 0.54
CA PRO A 173 -18.77 14.62 -0.01
C PRO A 173 -17.85 15.18 1.07
N PRO A 174 -16.54 15.34 0.80
CA PRO A 174 -15.63 16.09 1.66
C PRO A 174 -16.13 17.52 1.88
N ARG A 175 -15.70 18.17 2.96
CA ARG A 175 -16.11 19.55 3.26
C ARG A 175 -15.75 20.57 2.18
N GLU A 176 -14.64 20.33 1.48
CA GLU A 176 -14.17 21.11 0.33
C GLU A 176 -14.97 20.86 -0.95
N GLY A 177 -15.92 19.92 -0.94
CA GLY A 177 -16.70 19.53 -2.10
C GLY A 177 -15.99 18.55 -3.04
N LEU A 178 -16.67 18.21 -4.14
CA LEU A 178 -16.14 17.39 -5.23
C LEU A 178 -16.52 18.03 -6.57
N PRO A 179 -15.64 17.97 -7.60
CA PRO A 179 -15.94 18.52 -8.91
C PRO A 179 -17.24 17.96 -9.50
N GLY A 180 -18.16 18.85 -9.91
CA GLY A 180 -19.43 18.46 -10.53
C GLY A 180 -20.48 17.87 -9.58
N VAL A 181 -20.26 17.90 -8.27
CA VAL A 181 -21.21 17.42 -7.27
C VAL A 181 -21.90 18.62 -6.59
N PRO A 182 -23.25 18.78 -6.76
CA PRO A 182 -23.99 19.85 -6.11
C PRO A 182 -23.95 19.76 -4.59
N GLU A 183 -24.00 20.92 -3.91
CA GLU A 183 -24.13 20.96 -2.46
C GLU A 183 -25.40 20.25 -1.99
N GLY A 184 -25.36 19.55 -0.88
CA GLY A 184 -26.47 18.74 -0.36
C GLY A 184 -26.62 17.36 -1.02
N SER A 185 -25.83 17.03 -2.04
CA SER A 185 -25.81 15.69 -2.64
C SER A 185 -25.25 14.64 -1.68
N LEU A 186 -25.67 13.39 -1.91
CA LEU A 186 -25.01 12.21 -1.34
C LEU A 186 -24.28 11.43 -2.44
N ILE A 187 -23.32 10.65 -2.05
CA ILE A 187 -22.62 9.72 -2.94
C ILE A 187 -23.02 8.30 -2.53
N LYS A 188 -23.60 7.53 -3.45
CA LYS A 188 -23.84 6.10 -3.27
C LYS A 188 -22.56 5.34 -3.64
N ALA A 189 -22.04 4.52 -2.75
CA ALA A 189 -20.99 3.58 -3.10
C ALA A 189 -21.60 2.40 -3.88
N ILE A 190 -21.08 2.13 -5.08
CA ILE A 190 -21.49 1.01 -5.94
C ILE A 190 -20.50 -0.13 -5.78
N LYS A 191 -19.21 0.19 -5.65
CA LYS A 191 -18.12 -0.76 -5.46
C LYS A 191 -17.33 -0.41 -4.21
N GLY A 192 -16.31 -1.20 -3.90
CA GLY A 192 -15.39 -0.88 -2.82
C GLY A 192 -14.73 0.47 -3.03
N VAL A 193 -14.83 1.37 -2.05
CA VAL A 193 -14.08 2.62 -1.98
C VAL A 193 -13.18 2.62 -0.75
N PHE A 194 -12.11 3.41 -0.76
CA PHE A 194 -11.17 3.45 0.37
C PHE A 194 -11.88 3.80 1.68
N GLY A 195 -11.65 2.98 2.70
CA GLY A 195 -12.23 3.12 4.03
C GLY A 195 -13.44 2.21 4.28
N LEU A 196 -14.16 1.73 3.27
CA LEU A 196 -15.19 0.72 3.47
C LEU A 196 -14.59 -0.61 3.91
N ARG A 197 -15.18 -1.25 4.92
CA ARG A 197 -14.69 -2.54 5.46
C ARG A 197 -14.69 -3.65 4.43
N VAL A 198 -15.66 -3.67 3.53
CA VAL A 198 -15.85 -4.71 2.51
C VAL A 198 -14.91 -4.53 1.30
N ALA A 199 -14.35 -3.34 1.09
CA ALA A 199 -13.58 -3.01 -0.11
C ALA A 199 -12.38 -3.96 -0.37
N PRO A 200 -11.55 -4.33 0.64
CA PRO A 200 -10.46 -5.28 0.43
C PRO A 200 -10.97 -6.66 -0.02
N ARG A 201 -12.09 -7.11 0.53
CA ARG A 201 -12.69 -8.41 0.19
C ARG A 201 -13.22 -8.45 -1.24
N LEU A 202 -13.95 -7.42 -1.65
CA LEU A 202 -14.47 -7.32 -3.02
C LEU A 202 -13.34 -7.29 -4.05
N TRP A 203 -12.31 -6.52 -3.77
CA TRP A 203 -11.11 -6.50 -4.62
C TRP A 203 -10.43 -7.87 -4.67
N TYR A 204 -10.21 -8.51 -3.53
CA TYR A 204 -9.57 -9.83 -3.51
C TYR A 204 -10.36 -10.89 -4.29
N LYS A 205 -11.71 -10.93 -4.14
CA LYS A 205 -12.59 -11.82 -4.91
C LYS A 205 -12.38 -11.58 -6.42
N LYS A 206 -12.36 -10.30 -6.85
CA LYS A 206 -12.14 -9.94 -8.26
C LYS A 206 -10.76 -10.34 -8.76
N ALA A 207 -9.72 -10.02 -8.00
CA ALA A 207 -8.34 -10.36 -8.35
C ALA A 207 -8.16 -11.88 -8.46
N LYS A 208 -8.69 -12.64 -7.50
CA LYS A 208 -8.68 -14.10 -7.52
C LYS A 208 -9.37 -14.66 -8.76
N ALA A 209 -10.57 -14.19 -9.09
CA ALA A 209 -11.30 -14.65 -10.27
C ALA A 209 -10.50 -14.41 -11.56
N VAL A 210 -9.90 -13.23 -11.72
CA VAL A 210 -9.05 -12.91 -12.89
C VAL A 210 -7.83 -13.82 -12.97
N LEU A 211 -7.21 -14.14 -11.84
CA LEU A 211 -6.08 -15.07 -11.79
C LEU A 211 -6.53 -16.50 -12.17
N GLU A 212 -7.67 -16.95 -11.64
CA GLU A 212 -8.22 -18.29 -11.94
C GLU A 212 -8.64 -18.40 -13.42
N ASP A 213 -9.24 -17.39 -13.99
CA ASP A 213 -9.57 -17.31 -15.43
C ASP A 213 -8.33 -17.38 -16.33
N ALA A 214 -7.18 -16.89 -15.83
CA ALA A 214 -5.89 -16.99 -16.50
C ALA A 214 -5.15 -18.31 -16.21
N GLY A 215 -5.79 -19.29 -15.57
CA GLY A 215 -5.26 -20.62 -15.31
C GLY A 215 -4.45 -20.78 -14.02
N TRP A 216 -4.37 -19.74 -13.18
CA TRP A 216 -3.72 -19.84 -11.89
C TRP A 216 -4.61 -20.52 -10.85
N THR A 217 -4.02 -21.26 -9.94
CA THR A 217 -4.73 -21.92 -8.84
C THR A 217 -4.21 -21.44 -7.51
N GLN A 218 -5.11 -20.98 -6.62
CA GLN A 218 -4.75 -20.57 -5.27
C GLN A 218 -4.34 -21.80 -4.44
N LEU A 219 -3.25 -21.68 -3.67
CA LEU A 219 -2.88 -22.68 -2.68
C LEU A 219 -3.83 -22.63 -1.48
N ALA A 220 -4.48 -23.74 -1.15
CA ALA A 220 -5.45 -23.79 -0.06
C ALA A 220 -4.84 -23.46 1.31
N SER A 221 -3.60 -23.90 1.55
CA SER A 221 -2.86 -23.64 2.81
C SER A 221 -2.20 -22.28 2.91
N LEU A 222 -2.06 -21.55 1.78
CA LEU A 222 -1.38 -20.27 1.70
C LEU A 222 -2.25 -19.27 0.92
N PRO A 223 -3.28 -18.69 1.54
CA PRO A 223 -4.10 -17.68 0.88
C PRO A 223 -3.25 -16.52 0.36
N GLY A 224 -3.58 -16.02 -0.85
CA GLY A 224 -2.77 -15.00 -1.52
C GLY A 224 -1.58 -15.55 -2.30
N VAL A 225 -1.33 -16.87 -2.27
CA VAL A 225 -0.33 -17.54 -3.11
C VAL A 225 -1.03 -18.34 -4.20
N PHE A 226 -0.60 -18.15 -5.44
CA PHE A 226 -1.15 -18.80 -6.64
C PHE A 226 -0.05 -19.50 -7.40
N VAL A 227 -0.38 -20.62 -8.02
CA VAL A 227 0.53 -21.39 -8.88
C VAL A 227 -0.10 -21.61 -10.25
N LEU A 228 0.71 -21.50 -11.28
CA LEU A 228 0.35 -21.90 -12.65
C LEU A 228 0.98 -23.25 -12.94
N ARG A 229 0.16 -24.23 -13.26
CA ARG A 229 0.60 -25.58 -13.62
C ARG A 229 0.03 -26.00 -14.97
N ILE A 230 0.85 -26.68 -15.74
CA ILE A 230 0.39 -27.38 -16.96
C ILE A 230 0.65 -28.87 -16.73
N GLY A 231 -0.42 -29.61 -16.52
CA GLY A 231 -0.32 -30.99 -15.98
C GLY A 231 0.37 -30.97 -14.60
N ASN A 232 1.44 -31.72 -14.45
CA ASN A 232 2.21 -31.77 -13.20
C ASN A 232 3.41 -30.79 -13.16
N ILE A 233 3.61 -30.01 -14.23
CA ILE A 233 4.76 -29.09 -14.32
C ILE A 233 4.38 -27.72 -13.80
N LEU A 234 5.15 -27.22 -12.82
CA LEU A 234 5.04 -25.84 -12.34
C LEU A 234 5.60 -24.89 -13.41
N LYS A 235 4.81 -23.92 -13.85
CA LYS A 235 5.19 -22.90 -14.84
C LYS A 235 5.34 -21.51 -14.22
N GLY A 236 4.68 -21.25 -13.10
CA GLY A 236 4.76 -19.97 -12.41
C GLY A 236 4.24 -20.02 -10.99
N ILE A 237 4.68 -19.06 -10.19
CA ILE A 237 4.21 -18.78 -8.84
C ILE A 237 3.96 -17.28 -8.71
N LEU A 238 2.86 -16.90 -8.06
CA LEU A 238 2.46 -15.51 -7.85
C LEU A 238 1.98 -15.34 -6.41
N VAL A 239 2.36 -14.23 -5.77
CA VAL A 239 1.80 -13.80 -4.50
C VAL A 239 1.09 -12.46 -4.68
N LEU A 240 -0.11 -12.35 -4.12
CA LEU A 240 -0.94 -11.15 -4.16
C LEU A 240 -1.01 -10.54 -2.77
N HIS A 241 -0.67 -9.25 -2.67
CA HIS A 241 -0.79 -8.48 -1.44
C HIS A 241 -1.54 -7.18 -1.72
N VAL A 242 -2.83 -7.18 -1.49
CA VAL A 242 -3.76 -6.09 -1.82
C VAL A 242 -3.66 -5.74 -3.31
N ASP A 243 -3.03 -4.62 -3.66
CA ASP A 243 -2.83 -4.09 -5.01
C ASP A 243 -1.49 -4.49 -5.64
N ASP A 244 -0.54 -4.96 -4.84
CA ASP A 244 0.78 -5.41 -5.28
C ASP A 244 0.81 -6.92 -5.55
N ALA A 245 1.38 -7.32 -6.69
CA ALA A 245 1.65 -8.72 -6.99
C ALA A 245 3.13 -8.93 -7.30
N LEU A 246 3.72 -9.95 -6.68
CA LEU A 246 5.06 -10.45 -7.00
C LEU A 246 4.92 -11.81 -7.65
N HIS A 247 5.63 -12.04 -8.77
CA HIS A 247 5.50 -13.28 -9.52
C HIS A 247 6.81 -13.69 -10.19
N ALA A 248 6.92 -14.99 -10.49
CA ALA A 248 8.01 -15.55 -11.27
C ALA A 248 7.50 -16.76 -12.04
N GLY A 249 8.05 -17.01 -13.21
CA GLY A 249 7.69 -18.14 -14.04
C GLY A 249 8.44 -18.13 -15.36
N LYS A 250 8.21 -19.15 -16.18
CA LYS A 250 8.88 -19.32 -17.46
C LYS A 250 8.04 -20.13 -18.45
N GLY A 251 8.14 -19.78 -19.71
CA GLY A 251 7.50 -20.46 -20.86
C GLY A 251 6.28 -19.73 -21.39
N ASP A 252 5.86 -20.12 -22.58
CA ASP A 252 4.80 -19.43 -23.32
C ASP A 252 3.47 -19.42 -22.59
N GLU A 253 3.14 -20.47 -21.86
CA GLU A 253 1.90 -20.57 -21.09
C GLU A 253 1.90 -19.56 -19.93
N TYR A 254 3.05 -19.38 -19.28
CA TYR A 254 3.20 -18.38 -18.24
C TYR A 254 3.07 -16.95 -18.79
N GLU A 255 3.77 -16.64 -19.88
CA GLU A 255 3.70 -15.30 -20.49
C GLU A 255 2.27 -14.99 -20.98
N LYS A 256 1.57 -15.95 -21.60
CA LYS A 256 0.16 -15.78 -22.00
C LYS A 256 -0.76 -15.52 -20.81
N ALA A 257 -0.61 -16.27 -19.73
CA ALA A 257 -1.40 -16.08 -18.51
C ALA A 257 -1.14 -14.70 -17.89
N MET A 258 0.12 -14.26 -17.85
CA MET A 258 0.48 -12.94 -17.36
C MET A 258 -0.05 -11.83 -18.25
N ASP A 259 0.05 -11.94 -19.57
CA ASP A 259 -0.47 -10.96 -20.53
C ASP A 259 -1.99 -10.78 -20.37
N GLN A 260 -2.73 -11.87 -20.15
CA GLN A 260 -4.17 -11.82 -19.88
C GLN A 260 -4.46 -11.00 -18.62
N ILE A 261 -3.74 -11.25 -17.52
CA ILE A 261 -3.91 -10.53 -16.25
C ILE A 261 -3.57 -9.04 -16.40
N LEU A 262 -2.41 -8.76 -17.00
CA LEU A 262 -1.91 -7.39 -17.18
C LEU A 262 -2.85 -6.57 -18.07
N LYS A 263 -3.42 -7.17 -19.10
CA LYS A 263 -4.43 -6.56 -19.97
C LYS A 263 -5.75 -6.34 -19.25
N THR A 264 -6.23 -7.34 -18.49
CA THR A 264 -7.51 -7.24 -17.76
C THR A 264 -7.49 -6.12 -16.73
N PHE A 265 -6.37 -5.93 -16.04
CA PHE A 265 -6.18 -4.86 -15.05
C PHE A 265 -5.61 -3.57 -15.65
N ASP A 266 -5.40 -3.49 -16.97
CA ASP A 266 -4.79 -2.33 -17.65
C ASP A 266 -3.50 -1.86 -16.95
N ILE A 267 -2.58 -2.80 -16.68
CA ILE A 267 -1.34 -2.51 -15.98
C ILE A 267 -0.36 -1.80 -16.94
N LYS A 268 -0.07 -0.54 -16.65
CA LYS A 268 0.89 0.25 -17.43
C LYS A 268 2.33 -0.21 -17.18
N GLY A 269 3.23 0.09 -18.15
CA GLY A 269 4.62 -0.32 -18.09
C GLY A 269 5.38 0.22 -16.86
N ASP A 270 5.07 1.46 -16.43
CA ASP A 270 5.64 2.09 -15.23
C ASP A 270 5.22 1.40 -13.91
N LYS A 271 4.17 0.58 -13.97
CA LYS A 271 3.67 -0.24 -12.86
C LYS A 271 4.25 -1.65 -12.83
N ARG A 272 5.16 -1.98 -13.73
CA ARG A 272 5.86 -3.27 -13.81
C ARG A 272 7.32 -3.08 -13.49
N LYS A 273 7.89 -4.01 -12.72
CA LYS A 273 9.32 -4.01 -12.40
C LYS A 273 9.85 -5.42 -12.42
N GLU A 274 11.13 -5.57 -12.71
CA GLU A 274 11.80 -6.87 -12.65
C GLU A 274 13.19 -6.76 -12.03
N GLY A 275 13.63 -7.83 -11.38
CA GLY A 275 14.94 -7.97 -10.78
C GLY A 275 15.19 -7.10 -9.55
N ASN A 276 14.96 -5.78 -9.64
CA ASN A 276 15.24 -4.82 -8.57
C ASN A 276 14.03 -3.93 -8.28
N PHE A 277 13.44 -4.06 -7.10
CA PHE A 277 12.26 -3.30 -6.70
C PHE A 277 12.03 -3.32 -5.18
N SER A 278 11.13 -2.45 -4.71
CA SER A 278 10.61 -2.53 -3.35
C SER A 278 9.30 -3.32 -3.32
N PHE A 279 9.18 -4.26 -2.40
CA PHE A 279 7.95 -5.02 -2.15
C PHE A 279 7.71 -5.16 -0.64
N LEU A 280 6.56 -4.72 -0.15
CA LEU A 280 6.19 -4.74 1.27
C LEU A 280 7.25 -4.11 2.20
N GLY A 281 7.79 -2.95 1.80
CA GLY A 281 8.80 -2.24 2.57
C GLY A 281 10.18 -2.90 2.60
N ARG A 282 10.41 -3.92 1.76
CA ARG A 282 11.69 -4.59 1.57
C ARG A 282 12.26 -4.25 0.20
N GLN A 283 13.57 -4.09 0.12
CA GLN A 283 14.29 -4.00 -1.15
C GLN A 283 14.61 -5.42 -1.61
N VAL A 284 14.16 -5.76 -2.80
CA VAL A 284 14.42 -7.06 -3.44
C VAL A 284 15.38 -6.81 -4.60
N ALA A 285 16.49 -7.53 -4.63
CA ALA A 285 17.49 -7.47 -5.70
C ALA A 285 17.85 -8.89 -6.14
N GLN A 286 17.57 -9.22 -7.40
CA GLN A 286 17.94 -10.49 -7.99
C GLN A 286 19.20 -10.32 -8.84
N GLN A 287 20.18 -11.16 -8.60
CA GLN A 287 21.45 -11.18 -9.33
C GLN A 287 21.33 -12.03 -10.62
N PRO A 288 22.24 -11.86 -11.59
CA PRO A 288 22.23 -12.64 -12.84
C PRO A 288 22.36 -14.16 -12.62
N ASP A 289 22.96 -14.60 -11.53
CA ASP A 289 23.09 -16.02 -11.14
C ASP A 289 21.81 -16.58 -10.50
N GLY A 290 20.76 -15.77 -10.36
CA GLY A 290 19.50 -16.13 -9.73
C GLY A 290 19.44 -15.87 -8.23
N THR A 291 20.54 -15.51 -7.57
CA THR A 291 20.56 -15.18 -6.13
C THR A 291 19.64 -13.99 -5.83
N VAL A 292 18.82 -14.11 -4.80
CA VAL A 292 17.88 -13.07 -4.38
C VAL A 292 18.30 -12.48 -3.04
N PHE A 293 18.59 -11.20 -3.02
CA PHE A 293 18.84 -10.42 -1.81
C PHE A 293 17.58 -9.69 -1.38
N VAL A 294 17.29 -9.75 -0.08
CA VAL A 294 16.16 -9.04 0.53
C VAL A 294 16.69 -8.22 1.70
N THR A 295 16.54 -6.90 1.63
CA THR A 295 17.03 -5.99 2.66
C THR A 295 15.92 -5.06 3.15
N ARG A 296 16.12 -4.44 4.32
CA ARG A 296 15.29 -3.35 4.86
C ARG A 296 16.13 -2.10 5.10
N GLN A 297 17.11 -1.87 4.27
CA GLN A 297 18.06 -0.77 4.45
C GLN A 297 17.36 0.58 4.60
N THR A 298 16.40 0.90 3.74
CA THR A 298 15.63 2.15 3.81
C THR A 298 14.92 2.32 5.17
N TYR A 299 14.40 1.22 5.72
CA TYR A 299 13.79 1.26 7.06
C TYR A 299 14.83 1.55 8.15
N LEU A 300 16.00 0.93 8.06
CA LEU A 300 17.08 1.12 9.04
C LEU A 300 17.67 2.54 8.98
N GLU A 301 17.72 3.16 7.81
CA GLU A 301 18.15 4.54 7.62
C GLU A 301 17.17 5.55 8.26
N ASP A 302 15.88 5.20 8.32
CA ASP A 302 14.85 6.03 8.96
C ASP A 302 14.79 5.85 10.48
N VAL A 303 15.43 4.81 11.05
CA VAL A 303 15.46 4.58 12.49
C VAL A 303 16.38 5.60 13.15
N LYS A 304 15.80 6.49 13.94
CA LYS A 304 16.57 7.44 14.72
C LYS A 304 17.16 6.78 15.95
N PRO A 305 18.47 6.93 16.19
CA PRO A 305 19.06 6.43 17.44
C PRO A 305 18.50 7.21 18.63
N ILE A 306 18.12 6.50 19.68
CA ILE A 306 17.72 7.11 20.95
C ILE A 306 18.98 7.62 21.64
N PHE A 307 18.95 8.88 22.04
CA PHE A 307 20.08 9.44 22.80
C PHE A 307 20.02 8.98 24.25
N ILE A 308 20.93 8.09 24.63
CA ILE A 308 21.09 7.63 26.01
C ILE A 308 22.36 8.27 26.59
N THR A 309 22.20 9.06 27.66
CA THR A 309 23.34 9.71 28.32
C THR A 309 24.34 8.68 28.85
N ARG A 310 25.63 9.08 29.00
CA ARG A 310 26.69 8.19 29.52
C ARG A 310 26.35 7.66 30.89
N THR A 311 25.82 8.51 31.78
CA THR A 311 25.38 8.14 33.11
C THR A 311 24.28 7.09 33.12
N ARG A 312 23.34 7.23 32.20
CA ARG A 312 22.23 6.30 32.02
C ARG A 312 22.71 4.92 31.52
N ARG A 313 23.69 4.89 30.61
CA ARG A 313 24.29 3.65 30.11
C ARG A 313 25.06 2.85 31.19
N SER A 314 25.56 3.53 32.19
CA SER A 314 26.30 2.87 33.29
C SER A 314 25.40 2.26 34.36
N THR A 315 24.08 2.44 34.28
CA THR A 315 23.09 1.92 35.23
C THR A 315 22.39 0.71 34.60
N SER A 316 22.88 -0.51 34.86
CA SER A 316 22.48 -1.75 34.17
C SER A 316 21.00 -2.12 34.35
N ASP A 317 20.41 -1.78 35.51
CA ASP A 317 19.04 -2.21 35.86
C ASP A 317 18.01 -1.08 35.85
N ALA A 318 18.34 0.05 35.22
CA ALA A 318 17.43 1.16 35.17
C ALA A 318 16.29 0.89 34.18
N THR A 319 15.05 0.93 34.66
CA THR A 319 13.84 0.84 33.82
C THR A 319 13.79 2.00 32.84
N VAL A 320 13.13 1.77 31.67
CA VAL A 320 12.89 2.79 30.65
C VAL A 320 12.09 3.95 31.29
N THR A 321 12.55 5.18 31.12
CA THR A 321 11.83 6.36 31.58
C THR A 321 10.68 6.69 30.61
N GLY A 322 9.62 7.37 31.09
CA GLY A 322 8.50 7.77 30.23
C GLY A 322 8.92 8.65 29.03
N ALA A 323 10.01 9.42 29.14
CA ALA A 323 10.57 10.17 28.02
C ALA A 323 11.23 9.24 26.97
N GLU A 324 12.02 8.26 27.41
CA GLU A 324 12.64 7.25 26.56
C GLU A 324 11.57 6.38 25.89
N GLU A 325 10.51 6.02 26.62
CA GLU A 325 9.36 5.27 26.07
C GLU A 325 8.64 6.07 24.98
N THR A 326 8.40 7.36 25.21
CA THR A 326 7.79 8.26 24.22
C THR A 326 8.66 8.38 22.97
N GLU A 327 9.98 8.45 23.13
CA GLU A 327 10.93 8.51 21.99
C GLU A 327 11.01 7.19 21.24
N LEU A 328 10.90 6.04 21.95
CA LEU A 328 10.82 4.70 21.34
C LEU A 328 9.54 4.50 20.51
N MET A 329 8.44 5.13 20.92
CA MET A 329 7.12 4.99 20.29
C MET A 329 6.89 6.00 19.15
N SER A 330 7.77 6.98 18.97
CA SER A 330 7.66 8.05 17.95
C SER A 330 8.39 7.71 16.63
#